data_fdd92ed31b64fc438c003d5925677d04
#
_entry.id   fdd92ed31b64fc438c003d5925677d04
#
_cell.length_a   1.000
_cell.length_b   1.000
_cell.length_c   1.000
_cell.angle_alpha   90.00
_cell.angle_beta   90.00
_cell.angle_gamma   90.00
#
_symmetry.space_group_name_H-M   'P 1'
#
loop_
_entity.id
_entity.type
_entity.pdbx_description
1 polymer ?
#
loop_
_entity_poly.entity_id
_entity_poly.type
_entity_poly.pdbx_seq_one_letter_code
_entity_poly.pdbx_strand_id
1 'polypeptide(L)'
;MKEIEVKGSMRTDLGKKASKLLRKEGLIPCNMYGEKKDENGLPVATSFVCPMTELRKVVYTPHIYVIKLVIDGEVHTAVMKELQFHPVTDALLHIDFYEVNDQKPITIGIPVKLNGLAQGVRDGGRINLSIRKINVTAPYQVIPEHLDI
;
A
#
# COMPACT_ATOMS: atom_id res chain seq x y z
N MET A 1 0.24 -7.67 -11.95
CA MET A 1 0.65 -7.60 -10.52
C MET A 1 0.36 -8.91 -9.82
N LYS A 2 1.17 -9.28 -8.83
CA LYS A 2 0.92 -10.45 -7.98
C LYS A 2 -0.18 -10.15 -6.97
N GLU A 3 -0.97 -11.17 -6.63
CA GLU A 3 -2.04 -11.06 -5.64
C GLU A 3 -1.56 -11.64 -4.29
N ILE A 4 -1.91 -10.96 -3.21
CA ILE A 4 -1.66 -11.43 -1.84
C ILE A 4 -2.93 -11.24 -1.02
N GLU A 5 -3.27 -12.25 -0.22
CA GLU A 5 -4.36 -12.17 0.74
C GLU A 5 -3.86 -11.65 2.09
N VAL A 6 -4.59 -10.67 2.64
CA VAL A 6 -4.36 -10.09 3.96
C VAL A 6 -5.66 -10.12 4.74
N LYS A 7 -5.63 -10.69 5.94
CA LYS A 7 -6.79 -10.80 6.83
C LYS A 7 -6.80 -9.65 7.83
N GLY A 8 -7.97 -9.07 8.00
CA GLY A 8 -8.22 -8.01 8.95
C GLY A 8 -9.60 -8.13 9.61
N SER A 9 -9.85 -7.28 10.57
CA SER A 9 -11.15 -7.15 11.24
C SER A 9 -11.61 -5.71 11.30
N MET A 10 -12.92 -5.50 11.28
CA MET A 10 -13.49 -4.16 11.39
C MET A 10 -13.11 -3.51 12.70
N ARG A 11 -12.91 -2.22 12.67
CA ARG A 11 -12.54 -1.41 13.80
C ARG A 11 -13.74 -0.59 14.26
N THR A 12 -14.14 -0.77 15.54
CA THR A 12 -15.23 -0.03 16.16
C THR A 12 -14.74 1.19 16.92
N ASP A 13 -13.60 1.07 17.63
CA ASP A 13 -13.03 2.13 18.43
C ASP A 13 -12.06 2.99 17.60
N LEU A 14 -12.43 4.23 17.41
CA LEU A 14 -11.64 5.24 16.69
C LEU A 14 -10.99 6.19 17.69
N GLY A 15 -9.84 6.75 17.31
CA GLY A 15 -9.17 7.76 18.09
C GLY A 15 -7.76 7.38 18.55
N LYS A 16 -7.08 8.36 19.15
CA LYS A 16 -5.64 8.30 19.50
C LYS A 16 -5.30 7.23 20.53
N LYS A 17 -6.13 7.10 21.57
CA LYS A 17 -5.91 6.11 22.66
C LYS A 17 -6.11 4.69 22.13
N ALA A 18 -7.19 4.45 21.38
CA ALA A 18 -7.49 3.15 20.77
C ALA A 18 -6.39 2.72 19.80
N SER A 19 -5.93 3.62 18.92
CA SER A 19 -4.83 3.35 17.98
C SER A 19 -3.51 2.98 18.69
N LYS A 20 -3.21 3.66 19.81
CA LYS A 20 -2.00 3.37 20.60
C LYS A 20 -2.07 1.99 21.26
N LEU A 21 -3.26 1.59 21.74
CA LEU A 21 -3.47 0.29 22.35
C LEU A 21 -3.33 -0.84 21.32
N LEU A 22 -4.00 -0.71 20.17
CA LEU A 22 -3.91 -1.68 19.07
C LEU A 22 -2.47 -1.95 18.64
N ARG A 23 -1.66 -0.89 18.48
CA ARG A 23 -0.24 -1.05 18.09
C ARG A 23 0.59 -1.78 19.15
N LYS A 24 0.26 -1.65 20.44
CA LYS A 24 0.91 -2.42 21.50
C LYS A 24 0.59 -3.92 21.42
N GLU A 25 -0.59 -4.26 20.92
CA GLU A 25 -1.04 -5.64 20.71
C GLU A 25 -0.56 -6.22 19.37
N GLY A 26 0.24 -5.46 18.60
CA GLY A 26 0.73 -5.88 17.28
C GLY A 26 -0.30 -5.75 16.16
N LEU A 27 -1.37 -4.99 16.40
CA LEU A 27 -2.40 -4.68 15.41
C LEU A 27 -2.17 -3.29 14.84
N ILE A 28 -2.21 -3.17 13.52
CA ILE A 28 -2.00 -1.92 12.82
C ILE A 28 -3.35 -1.39 12.34
N PRO A 29 -3.73 -0.16 12.72
CA PRO A 29 -4.91 0.49 12.19
C PRO A 29 -4.72 0.81 10.70
N CYS A 30 -5.70 0.46 9.90
CA CYS A 30 -5.74 0.66 8.45
C CYS A 30 -7.03 1.35 8.05
N ASN A 31 -6.96 2.10 6.96
CA ASN A 31 -8.14 2.65 6.30
C ASN A 31 -8.17 2.19 4.85
N MET A 32 -9.37 1.90 4.35
CA MET A 32 -9.60 1.62 2.95
C MET A 32 -10.55 2.67 2.38
N TYR A 33 -10.11 3.33 1.35
CA TYR A 33 -10.89 4.29 0.57
C TYR A 33 -11.34 3.61 -0.72
N GLY A 34 -12.59 3.77 -1.09
CA GLY A 34 -13.13 3.12 -2.28
C GLY A 34 -14.34 3.79 -2.84
N GLU A 35 -15.25 3.00 -3.37
CA GLU A 35 -16.48 3.47 -4.01
C GLU A 35 -17.57 3.87 -3.01
N LYS A 36 -17.45 3.48 -1.74
CA LYS A 36 -18.44 3.84 -0.72
C LYS A 36 -18.44 5.35 -0.54
N LYS A 37 -19.61 5.94 -0.80
CA LYS A 37 -19.88 7.36 -0.58
C LYS A 37 -20.97 7.47 0.47
N ASP A 38 -20.92 8.53 1.26
CA ASP A 38 -22.01 8.89 2.16
C ASP A 38 -23.19 9.49 1.39
N GLU A 39 -24.26 9.82 2.11
CA GLU A 39 -25.46 10.46 1.54
C GLU A 39 -25.16 11.79 0.83
N ASN A 40 -24.04 12.43 1.17
CA ASN A 40 -23.56 13.69 0.58
C ASN A 40 -22.62 13.49 -0.61
N GLY A 41 -22.34 12.24 -1.00
CA GLY A 41 -21.43 11.89 -2.10
C GLY A 41 -19.95 11.99 -1.76
N LEU A 42 -19.59 12.15 -0.48
CA LEU A 42 -18.22 12.15 -0.01
C LEU A 42 -17.69 10.72 0.16
N PRO A 43 -16.40 10.46 -0.17
CA PRO A 43 -15.82 9.13 0.00
C PRO A 43 -15.75 8.76 1.48
N VAL A 44 -16.31 7.62 1.83
CA VAL A 44 -16.26 7.07 3.20
C VAL A 44 -15.13 6.06 3.30
N ALA A 45 -14.25 6.26 4.29
CA ALA A 45 -13.20 5.31 4.59
C ALA A 45 -13.73 4.17 5.47
N THR A 46 -13.43 2.94 5.09
CA THR A 46 -13.63 1.77 5.94
C THR A 46 -12.43 1.61 6.85
N SER A 47 -12.63 1.74 8.16
CA SER A 47 -11.57 1.57 9.16
C SER A 47 -11.52 0.13 9.66
N PHE A 48 -10.34 -0.47 9.62
CA PHE A 48 -10.10 -1.84 10.04
C PHE A 48 -8.73 -2.00 10.68
N VAL A 49 -8.44 -3.16 11.22
CA VAL A 49 -7.14 -3.49 11.79
C VAL A 49 -6.61 -4.76 11.16
N CYS A 50 -5.30 -4.80 10.94
CA CYS A 50 -4.60 -5.98 10.48
C CYS A 50 -3.45 -6.34 11.43
N PRO A 51 -3.21 -7.64 11.67
CA PRO A 51 -2.02 -8.07 12.38
C PRO A 51 -0.75 -7.68 11.61
N MET A 52 0.28 -7.23 12.34
CA MET A 52 1.58 -6.88 11.75
C MET A 52 2.21 -8.04 10.98
N THR A 53 1.96 -9.28 11.41
CA THR A 53 2.44 -10.49 10.75
C THR A 53 1.93 -10.64 9.33
N GLU A 54 0.68 -10.31 9.08
CA GLU A 54 0.07 -10.33 7.74
C GLU A 54 0.60 -9.20 6.87
N LEU A 55 0.75 -8.00 7.46
CA LEU A 55 1.22 -6.81 6.75
C LEU A 55 2.69 -6.87 6.34
N ARG A 56 3.53 -7.59 7.07
CA ARG A 56 4.95 -7.77 6.73
C ARG A 56 5.17 -8.27 5.30
N LYS A 57 4.29 -9.13 4.82
CA LYS A 57 4.38 -9.72 3.48
C LYS A 57 4.25 -8.69 2.35
N VAL A 58 3.56 -7.58 2.62
CA VAL A 58 3.27 -6.55 1.62
C VAL A 58 4.02 -5.23 1.86
N VAL A 59 4.37 -4.93 3.11
CA VAL A 59 5.01 -3.66 3.48
C VAL A 59 6.52 -3.66 3.21
N TYR A 60 7.20 -4.74 3.57
CA TYR A 60 8.67 -4.84 3.48
C TYR A 60 9.15 -5.50 2.19
N THR A 61 8.45 -5.27 1.10
CA THR A 61 8.83 -5.78 -0.22
C THR A 61 8.94 -4.62 -1.21
N PRO A 62 9.85 -4.70 -2.18
CA PRO A 62 9.97 -3.68 -3.22
C PRO A 62 8.85 -3.78 -4.27
N HIS A 63 8.07 -4.85 -4.26
CA HIS A 63 7.04 -5.13 -5.26
C HIS A 63 5.70 -4.51 -4.89
N ILE A 64 4.93 -4.17 -5.91
CA ILE A 64 3.54 -3.74 -5.77
C ILE A 64 2.63 -4.95 -5.92
N TYR A 65 1.70 -5.10 -4.99
CA TYR A 65 0.73 -6.18 -4.96
C TYR A 65 -0.70 -5.66 -5.09
N VAL A 66 -1.53 -6.44 -5.74
CA VAL A 66 -2.98 -6.37 -5.55
C VAL A 66 -3.29 -7.16 -4.29
N ILE A 67 -3.91 -6.52 -3.33
CA ILE A 67 -4.17 -7.09 -2.01
C ILE A 67 -5.63 -7.48 -1.92
N LYS A 68 -5.89 -8.75 -1.65
CA LYS A 68 -7.22 -9.23 -1.29
C LYS A 68 -7.38 -9.06 0.21
N LEU A 69 -8.04 -7.99 0.61
CA LEU A 69 -8.36 -7.72 2.01
C LEU A 69 -9.59 -8.51 2.41
N VAL A 70 -9.43 -9.46 3.32
CA VAL A 70 -10.53 -10.20 3.92
C VAL A 70 -10.86 -9.55 5.25
N ILE A 71 -11.95 -8.77 5.29
CA ILE A 71 -12.39 -8.03 6.47
C ILE A 71 -13.72 -8.64 6.92
N ASP A 72 -13.72 -9.31 8.09
CA ASP A 72 -14.89 -9.97 8.67
C ASP A 72 -15.66 -10.89 7.70
N GLY A 73 -14.92 -11.56 6.79
CA GLY A 73 -15.47 -12.46 5.79
C GLY A 73 -15.82 -11.82 4.44
N GLU A 74 -15.75 -10.50 4.31
CA GLU A 74 -15.89 -9.80 3.04
C GLU A 74 -14.53 -9.64 2.37
N VAL A 75 -14.46 -9.91 1.07
CA VAL A 75 -13.23 -9.81 0.29
C VAL A 75 -13.27 -8.53 -0.53
N HIS A 76 -12.30 -7.66 -0.30
CA HIS A 76 -12.10 -6.43 -1.05
C HIS A 76 -10.80 -6.50 -1.83
N THR A 77 -10.82 -6.05 -3.07
CA THR A 77 -9.59 -5.91 -3.86
C THR A 77 -9.05 -4.50 -3.71
N ALA A 78 -7.86 -4.37 -3.18
CA ALA A 78 -7.26 -3.08 -2.89
C ALA A 78 -5.77 -3.03 -3.25
N VAL A 79 -5.26 -1.82 -3.40
CA VAL A 79 -3.82 -1.55 -3.51
C VAL A 79 -3.37 -0.70 -2.34
N MET A 80 -2.14 -0.91 -1.90
CA MET A 80 -1.54 -0.10 -0.86
C MET A 80 -1.16 1.27 -1.43
N LYS A 81 -1.65 2.34 -0.80
CA LYS A 81 -1.44 3.72 -1.25
C LYS A 81 -0.37 4.42 -0.44
N GLU A 82 -0.52 4.45 0.87
CA GLU A 82 0.38 5.18 1.76
C GLU A 82 0.73 4.37 3.00
N LEU A 83 1.97 4.54 3.44
CA LEU A 83 2.53 3.93 4.64
C LEU A 83 3.03 5.02 5.58
N GLN A 84 2.66 4.92 6.84
CA GLN A 84 3.16 5.81 7.87
C GLN A 84 4.02 5.04 8.86
N PHE A 85 5.28 5.46 8.98
CA PHE A 85 6.23 4.91 9.92
C PHE A 85 6.56 5.90 11.03
N HIS A 86 6.88 5.39 12.20
CA HIS A 86 7.35 6.22 13.30
C HIS A 86 8.76 6.76 12.97
N PRO A 87 8.99 8.09 13.07
CA PRO A 87 10.24 8.71 12.60
C PRO A 87 11.50 8.28 13.36
N VAL A 88 11.35 7.79 14.59
CA VAL A 88 12.48 7.37 15.43
C VAL A 88 12.64 5.86 15.48
N THR A 89 11.54 5.12 15.63
CA THR A 89 11.57 3.65 15.82
C THR A 89 11.36 2.86 14.55
N ASP A 90 11.01 3.52 13.43
CA ASP A 90 10.62 2.88 12.14
C ASP A 90 9.46 1.88 12.25
N ALA A 91 8.73 1.93 13.35
CA ALA A 91 7.56 1.09 13.54
C ALA A 91 6.42 1.54 12.62
N LEU A 92 5.74 0.58 12.00
CA LEU A 92 4.57 0.86 11.17
C LEU A 92 3.42 1.38 12.03
N LEU A 93 2.90 2.55 11.69
CA LEU A 93 1.85 3.24 12.43
C LEU A 93 0.48 3.11 11.79
N HIS A 94 0.42 3.21 10.47
CA HIS A 94 -0.82 3.26 9.71
C HIS A 94 -0.59 2.85 8.25
N ILE A 95 -1.60 2.28 7.63
CA ILE A 95 -1.62 1.99 6.18
C ILE A 95 -2.94 2.48 5.60
N ASP A 96 -2.83 3.16 4.47
CA ASP A 96 -3.96 3.52 3.63
C ASP A 96 -4.02 2.59 2.42
N PHE A 97 -5.18 1.99 2.22
CA PHE A 97 -5.51 1.18 1.06
C PHE A 97 -6.50 1.90 0.16
N TYR A 98 -6.41 1.65 -1.11
CA TYR A 98 -7.37 2.11 -2.09
C TYR A 98 -8.05 0.90 -2.73
N GLU A 99 -9.36 0.81 -2.57
CA GLU A 99 -10.18 -0.23 -3.20
C GLU A 99 -10.19 -0.01 -4.71
N VAL A 100 -9.89 -1.03 -5.47
CA VAL A 100 -9.78 -0.96 -6.91
C VAL A 100 -10.94 -1.66 -7.59
N ASN A 101 -11.39 -1.07 -8.67
CA ASN A 101 -12.41 -1.62 -9.55
C ASN A 101 -11.81 -1.77 -10.95
N ASP A 102 -12.22 -2.81 -11.67
CA ASP A 102 -11.75 -3.13 -13.02
C ASP A 102 -11.94 -1.99 -14.02
N GLN A 103 -12.92 -1.13 -13.78
CA GLN A 103 -13.31 -0.08 -14.71
C GLN A 103 -12.64 1.28 -14.45
N LYS A 104 -12.02 1.48 -13.28
CA LYS A 104 -11.45 2.78 -12.91
C LYS A 104 -9.93 2.76 -12.95
N PRO A 105 -9.30 3.73 -13.64
CA PRO A 105 -7.86 3.88 -13.55
C PRO A 105 -7.45 4.35 -12.15
N ILE A 106 -6.36 3.80 -11.67
CA ILE A 106 -5.72 4.18 -10.41
C ILE A 106 -4.35 4.78 -10.68
N THR A 107 -3.93 5.70 -9.82
CA THR A 107 -2.59 6.27 -9.85
C THR A 107 -1.77 5.66 -8.72
N ILE A 108 -0.70 4.98 -9.08
CA ILE A 108 0.19 4.31 -8.12
C ILE A 108 1.65 4.57 -8.45
N GLY A 109 2.49 4.70 -7.42
CA GLY A 109 3.94 4.88 -7.60
C GLY A 109 4.65 3.56 -7.85
N ILE A 110 5.10 3.32 -9.08
CA ILE A 110 5.79 2.10 -9.48
C ILE A 110 7.29 2.26 -9.28
N PRO A 111 7.97 1.28 -8.64
CA PRO A 111 9.40 1.35 -8.45
C PRO A 111 10.15 1.21 -9.77
N VAL A 112 11.22 1.97 -9.89
CA VAL A 112 12.14 1.92 -11.03
C VAL A 112 13.24 0.91 -10.75
N LYS A 113 13.49 0.02 -11.70
CA LYS A 113 14.59 -0.92 -11.69
C LYS A 113 15.56 -0.59 -12.83
N LEU A 114 16.81 -0.38 -12.48
CA LEU A 114 17.86 -0.13 -13.46
C LEU A 114 18.39 -1.47 -13.97
N ASN A 115 18.41 -1.65 -15.29
CA ASN A 115 18.93 -2.83 -15.95
C ASN A 115 20.21 -2.45 -16.75
N GLY A 116 21.27 -3.23 -16.52
CA GLY A 116 22.56 -3.00 -17.18
C GLY A 116 23.41 -1.92 -16.49
N LEU A 117 24.46 -1.53 -17.17
CA LEU A 117 25.41 -0.52 -16.72
C LEU A 117 25.51 0.59 -17.78
N ALA A 118 25.22 1.81 -17.35
CA ALA A 118 25.47 2.98 -18.18
C ALA A 118 26.97 3.15 -18.48
N GLN A 119 27.31 3.77 -19.64
CA GLN A 119 28.70 3.97 -20.05
C GLN A 119 29.55 4.63 -18.95
N GLY A 120 29.04 5.69 -18.31
CA GLY A 120 29.74 6.39 -17.24
C GLY A 120 30.04 5.54 -16.00
N VAL A 121 29.23 4.50 -15.73
CA VAL A 121 29.47 3.55 -14.63
C VAL A 121 30.58 2.56 -15.00
N ARG A 122 30.61 2.13 -16.28
CA ARG A 122 31.70 1.29 -16.81
C ARG A 122 33.04 2.00 -16.73
N ASP A 123 33.02 3.31 -16.89
CA ASP A 123 34.21 4.18 -16.83
C ASP A 123 34.58 4.60 -15.38
N GLY A 124 33.93 3.99 -14.35
CA GLY A 124 34.23 4.23 -12.93
C GLY A 124 33.35 5.26 -12.24
N GLY A 125 32.33 5.77 -12.90
CA GLY A 125 31.34 6.70 -12.32
C GLY A 125 30.34 6.02 -11.37
N ARG A 126 29.63 6.82 -10.59
CA ARG A 126 28.54 6.36 -9.71
C ARG A 126 27.19 6.67 -10.31
N ILE A 127 26.28 5.68 -10.24
CA ILE A 127 24.85 5.90 -10.52
C ILE A 127 24.22 6.67 -9.36
N ASN A 128 23.46 7.71 -9.70
CA ASN A 128 22.57 8.39 -8.76
C ASN A 128 21.13 8.31 -9.30
N LEU A 129 20.30 7.52 -8.61
CA LEU A 129 18.88 7.38 -8.92
C LEU A 129 18.09 8.44 -8.16
N SER A 130 17.79 9.56 -8.80
CA SER A 130 17.04 10.67 -8.18
C SER A 130 15.57 10.33 -7.98
N ILE A 131 14.96 9.62 -8.92
CA ILE A 131 13.53 9.22 -8.88
C ILE A 131 13.45 7.71 -8.73
N ARG A 132 13.05 7.26 -7.55
CA ARG A 132 12.94 5.82 -7.24
C ARG A 132 11.58 5.22 -7.57
N LYS A 133 10.53 6.05 -7.68
CA LYS A 133 9.17 5.64 -8.03
C LYS A 133 8.58 6.63 -9.02
N ILE A 134 7.90 6.14 -10.02
CA ILE A 134 7.20 6.93 -11.03
C ILE A 134 5.70 6.67 -10.88
N ASN A 135 4.91 7.74 -10.80
CA ASN A 135 3.46 7.62 -10.72
C ASN A 135 2.90 7.27 -12.09
N VAL A 136 2.20 6.14 -12.16
CA VAL A 136 1.54 5.65 -13.37
C VAL A 136 0.05 5.59 -13.12
N THR A 137 -0.73 6.11 -14.06
CA THR A 137 -2.19 6.07 -14.02
C THR A 137 -2.68 5.10 -15.09
N ALA A 138 -3.25 3.99 -14.66
CA ALA A 138 -3.81 2.96 -15.54
C ALA A 138 -4.82 2.08 -14.78
N PRO A 139 -5.61 1.24 -15.46
CA PRO A 139 -6.34 0.14 -14.82
C PRO A 139 -5.34 -0.78 -14.11
N TYR A 140 -5.68 -1.24 -12.91
CA TYR A 140 -4.73 -2.00 -12.06
C TYR A 140 -4.21 -3.28 -12.72
N GLN A 141 -4.99 -3.87 -13.65
CA GLN A 141 -4.61 -5.09 -14.37
C GLN A 141 -3.41 -4.90 -15.29
N VAL A 142 -3.23 -3.68 -15.84
CA VAL A 142 -2.19 -3.35 -16.82
C VAL A 142 -0.91 -2.81 -16.15
N ILE A 143 -0.99 -2.43 -14.89
CA ILE A 143 0.13 -1.83 -14.15
C ILE A 143 1.23 -2.88 -13.92
N PRO A 144 2.48 -2.65 -14.37
CA PRO A 144 3.59 -3.56 -14.14
C PRO A 144 4.10 -3.51 -12.68
N GLU A 145 4.80 -4.55 -12.25
CA GLU A 145 5.39 -4.62 -10.89
C GLU A 145 6.55 -3.64 -10.70
N HIS A 146 7.26 -3.31 -11.75
CA HIS A 146 8.38 -2.36 -11.80
C HIS A 146 8.54 -1.81 -13.22
N LEU A 147 9.22 -0.68 -13.32
CA LEU A 147 9.60 -0.10 -14.60
C LEU A 147 11.09 -0.35 -14.83
N ASP A 148 11.40 -1.05 -15.89
CA ASP A 148 12.78 -1.32 -16.31
C ASP A 148 13.31 -0.14 -17.11
N ILE A 149 14.47 0.41 -16.73
CA ILE A 149 15.21 1.49 -17.40
C ILE A 149 16.64 1.07 -17.64
#